data_f4a0d95e9fa5c7570c361c3d690d17cb
#
_entry.id   f4a0d95e9fa5c7570c361c3d690d17cb
#
_cell.length_a   1.000
_cell.length_b   1.000
_cell.length_c   1.000
_cell.angle_alpha   90.00
_cell.angle_beta   90.00
_cell.angle_gamma   90.00
#
_symmetry.space_group_name_H-M   'P 1'
#
loop_
_entity.id
_entity.type
_entity.pdbx_description
1 polymer ?
#
loop_
_entity_poly.entity_id
_entity_poly.type
_entity_poly.pdbx_seq_one_letter_code
_entity_poly.pdbx_strand_id
1 'polypeptide(L)'
;MYEQQDYVMRMIHEMVRTLLKLLFNIDTDSPSTQLLQDDSEAQDTLDSLLDLIDEGQINEAENRLYGITSENRRDLEIALIFYSYLNDKTDDFLEEHDFSRREIKEGLLRLAEMHGIRGYTDIFFRVNDY
;
A
#
# COMPACT_ATOMS: atom_id res chain seq x y z
N MET A 1 0.51 -14.04 -18.27
CA MET A 1 0.93 -14.06 -16.89
C MET A 1 1.71 -12.83 -16.48
N TYR A 2 2.78 -12.52 -17.18
CA TYR A 2 3.53 -11.29 -16.94
C TYR A 2 2.68 -10.06 -17.13
N GLU A 3 1.84 -10.08 -18.15
CA GLU A 3 0.95 -8.96 -18.44
C GLU A 3 -0.01 -8.69 -17.30
N GLN A 4 -0.48 -9.74 -16.63
CA GLN A 4 -1.36 -9.60 -15.47
C GLN A 4 -0.63 -8.95 -14.30
N GLN A 5 0.61 -9.35 -14.06
CA GLN A 5 1.41 -8.76 -12.99
C GLN A 5 1.63 -7.27 -13.22
N ASP A 6 2.03 -6.91 -14.44
CA ASP A 6 2.25 -5.51 -14.80
C ASP A 6 0.96 -4.70 -14.70
N TYR A 7 -0.13 -5.29 -15.13
CA TYR A 7 -1.41 -4.62 -15.12
C TYR A 7 -1.86 -4.33 -13.68
N VAL A 8 -1.77 -5.34 -12.81
CA VAL A 8 -2.15 -5.17 -11.41
C VAL A 8 -1.22 -4.18 -10.72
N MET A 9 0.07 -4.26 -11.01
CA MET A 9 1.05 -3.34 -10.45
C MET A 9 0.69 -1.88 -10.78
N ARG A 10 0.38 -1.60 -12.05
CA ARG A 10 0.02 -0.26 -12.47
C ARG A 10 -1.29 0.20 -11.85
N MET A 11 -2.25 -0.70 -11.76
CA MET A 11 -3.54 -0.38 -11.14
C MET A 11 -3.37 0.00 -9.67
N ILE A 12 -2.57 -0.76 -8.94
CA ILE A 12 -2.26 -0.46 -7.55
C ILE A 12 -1.58 0.90 -7.43
N HIS A 13 -0.60 1.14 -8.29
CA HIS A 13 0.14 2.40 -8.32
C HIS A 13 -0.82 3.59 -8.50
N GLU A 14 -1.70 3.51 -9.50
CA GLU A 14 -2.64 4.59 -9.77
C GLU A 14 -3.65 4.77 -8.66
N MET A 15 -4.07 3.69 -8.04
CA MET A 15 -5.02 3.78 -6.93
C MET A 15 -4.39 4.48 -5.73
N VAL A 16 -3.18 4.10 -5.35
CA VAL A 16 -2.49 4.73 -4.23
C VAL A 16 -2.27 6.22 -4.50
N ARG A 17 -1.81 6.53 -5.71
CA ARG A 17 -1.58 7.92 -6.12
C ARG A 17 -2.87 8.74 -6.02
N THR A 18 -3.96 8.20 -6.51
CA THR A 18 -5.26 8.88 -6.48
C THR A 18 -5.76 9.09 -5.06
N LEU A 19 -5.64 8.07 -4.21
CA LEU A 19 -6.08 8.17 -2.83
C LEU A 19 -5.27 9.20 -2.06
N LEU A 20 -3.96 9.25 -2.27
CA LEU A 20 -3.13 10.26 -1.62
C LEU A 20 -3.54 11.66 -2.04
N LYS A 21 -3.85 11.84 -3.32
CA LYS A 21 -4.28 13.14 -3.80
C LYS A 21 -5.65 13.55 -3.26
N LEU A 22 -6.62 12.64 -3.34
CA LEU A 22 -7.99 12.94 -2.95
C LEU A 22 -8.18 13.09 -1.45
N LEU A 23 -7.51 12.23 -0.67
CA LEU A 23 -7.73 12.19 0.77
C LEU A 23 -6.75 13.06 1.55
N PHE A 24 -5.54 13.26 1.02
CA PHE A 24 -4.48 13.96 1.75
C PHE A 24 -3.93 15.16 1.00
N ASN A 25 -4.42 15.41 -0.19
CA ASN A 25 -3.95 16.51 -1.04
C ASN A 25 -2.44 16.40 -1.34
N ILE A 26 -1.97 15.18 -1.47
CA ILE A 26 -0.58 14.90 -1.83
C ILE A 26 -0.54 14.53 -3.30
N ASP A 27 0.04 15.39 -4.12
CA ASP A 27 0.11 15.18 -5.57
C ASP A 27 1.52 14.73 -5.93
N THR A 28 1.69 13.43 -6.05
CA THR A 28 2.98 12.85 -6.40
C THR A 28 2.76 11.59 -7.24
N ASP A 29 3.64 11.38 -8.21
CA ASP A 29 3.60 10.17 -9.04
C ASP A 29 4.13 8.96 -8.29
N SER A 30 5.03 9.19 -7.33
CA SER A 30 5.68 8.11 -6.60
C SER A 30 5.83 8.52 -5.15
N PRO A 31 5.03 7.97 -4.24
CA PRO A 31 5.11 8.37 -2.83
C PRO A 31 6.50 8.13 -2.26
N SER A 32 7.04 9.16 -1.65
CA SER A 32 8.32 9.06 -0.98
C SER A 32 8.15 8.40 0.38
N THR A 33 9.13 7.60 0.78
CA THR A 33 9.15 7.03 2.12
C THR A 33 9.40 8.10 3.18
N GLN A 34 9.67 9.33 2.75
CA GLN A 34 9.92 10.46 3.66
C GLN A 34 8.73 11.40 3.78
N LEU A 35 7.56 11.01 3.28
CA LEU A 35 6.36 11.87 3.34
C LEU A 35 5.94 12.23 4.77
N LEU A 36 6.30 11.40 5.73
CA LEU A 36 5.91 11.60 7.13
C LEU A 36 7.02 12.22 8.00
N GLN A 37 8.02 12.82 7.35
CA GLN A 37 9.17 13.37 8.06
C GLN A 37 8.82 14.39 9.14
N ASP A 38 7.73 15.12 8.95
CA ASP A 38 7.28 16.13 9.90
C ASP A 38 6.61 15.52 11.14
N ASP A 39 6.39 14.22 11.15
CA ASP A 39 5.79 13.48 12.25
C ASP A 39 6.71 12.32 12.58
N SER A 40 7.63 12.54 13.52
CA SER A 40 8.69 11.58 13.80
C SER A 40 8.15 10.22 14.27
N GLU A 41 7.06 10.22 15.03
CA GLU A 41 6.47 8.97 15.50
C GLU A 41 5.90 8.17 14.33
N ALA A 42 5.19 8.84 13.43
CA ALA A 42 4.63 8.18 12.24
C ALA A 42 5.74 7.69 11.32
N GLN A 43 6.78 8.50 11.14
CA GLN A 43 7.89 8.11 10.29
C GLN A 43 8.63 6.90 10.87
N ASP A 44 8.84 6.87 12.18
CA ASP A 44 9.50 5.73 12.83
C ASP A 44 8.67 4.46 12.67
N THR A 45 7.35 4.59 12.81
CA THR A 45 6.45 3.45 12.59
C THR A 45 6.57 2.93 11.16
N LEU A 46 6.50 3.84 10.19
CA LEU A 46 6.64 3.47 8.79
C LEU A 46 7.98 2.80 8.53
N ASP A 47 9.08 3.40 9.02
CA ASP A 47 10.41 2.87 8.79
C ASP A 47 10.55 1.44 9.29
N SER A 48 9.99 1.15 10.46
CA SER A 48 10.08 -0.21 11.01
C SER A 48 9.30 -1.22 10.17
N LEU A 49 8.18 -0.80 9.59
CA LEU A 49 7.41 -1.65 8.69
C LEU A 49 8.16 -1.90 7.38
N LEU A 50 8.77 -0.86 6.84
CA LEU A 50 9.52 -1.00 5.58
C LEU A 50 10.77 -1.88 5.77
N ASP A 51 11.40 -1.79 6.93
CA ASP A 51 12.54 -2.67 7.24
C ASP A 51 12.12 -4.14 7.21
N LEU A 52 10.95 -4.46 7.73
CA LEU A 52 10.44 -5.83 7.69
C LEU A 52 10.21 -6.29 6.25
N ILE A 53 9.70 -5.41 5.40
CA ILE A 53 9.53 -5.74 3.99
C ILE A 53 10.90 -6.06 3.37
N ASP A 54 11.89 -5.19 3.61
CA ASP A 54 13.22 -5.38 3.04
C ASP A 54 13.87 -6.68 3.48
N GLU A 55 13.54 -7.13 4.68
CA GLU A 55 14.03 -8.40 5.21
C GLU A 55 13.24 -9.61 4.70
N GLY A 56 12.22 -9.37 3.89
CA GLY A 56 11.39 -10.43 3.36
C GLY A 56 10.29 -10.90 4.30
N GLN A 57 10.12 -10.23 5.43
CA GLN A 57 9.11 -10.60 6.42
C GLN A 57 7.81 -9.84 6.14
N ILE A 58 7.23 -10.11 4.98
CA ILE A 58 6.08 -9.34 4.50
C ILE A 58 4.83 -9.61 5.34
N ASN A 59 4.58 -10.87 5.68
CA ASN A 59 3.41 -11.21 6.49
C ASN A 59 3.49 -10.58 7.87
N GLU A 60 4.69 -10.59 8.47
CA GLU A 60 4.90 -9.95 9.75
C GLU A 60 4.66 -8.45 9.66
N ALA A 61 5.15 -7.83 8.58
CA ALA A 61 4.95 -6.41 8.36
C ALA A 61 3.47 -6.07 8.25
N GLU A 62 2.72 -6.87 7.48
CA GLU A 62 1.28 -6.67 7.34
C GLU A 62 0.54 -6.84 8.66
N ASN A 63 0.92 -7.85 9.43
CA ASN A 63 0.30 -8.08 10.73
C ASN A 63 0.50 -6.89 11.65
N ARG A 64 1.70 -6.32 11.65
CA ARG A 64 1.97 -5.13 12.46
C ARG A 64 1.21 -3.92 11.96
N LEU A 65 1.12 -3.78 10.64
CA LEU A 65 0.36 -2.69 10.04
C LEU A 65 -1.09 -2.73 10.52
N TYR A 66 -1.72 -3.87 10.47
CA TYR A 66 -3.11 -3.99 10.91
C TYR A 66 -3.26 -3.84 12.41
N GLY A 67 -2.20 -4.11 13.17
CA GLY A 67 -2.20 -3.89 14.60
C GLY A 67 -2.22 -2.42 14.99
N ILE A 68 -1.68 -1.55 14.16
CA ILE A 68 -1.64 -0.11 14.43
C ILE A 68 -2.73 0.64 13.68
N THR A 69 -3.28 0.04 12.62
CA THR A 69 -4.26 0.72 11.80
C THR A 69 -5.58 0.88 12.55
N SER A 70 -6.04 2.12 12.60
CA SER A 70 -7.31 2.50 13.20
C SER A 70 -8.04 3.39 12.20
N GLU A 71 -9.05 4.11 12.64
CA GLU A 71 -9.76 5.06 11.78
C GLU A 71 -9.00 6.38 11.61
N ASN A 72 -7.84 6.50 12.24
CA ASN A 72 -7.00 7.68 12.16
C ASN A 72 -6.48 7.87 10.74
N ARG A 73 -6.56 9.11 10.25
CA ARG A 73 -6.11 9.41 8.89
C ARG A 73 -4.61 9.20 8.71
N ARG A 74 -3.81 9.47 9.75
CA ARG A 74 -2.38 9.26 9.66
C ARG A 74 -2.04 7.77 9.47
N ASP A 75 -2.78 6.90 10.12
CA ASP A 75 -2.59 5.46 9.97
C ASP A 75 -2.90 5.02 8.53
N LEU A 76 -3.93 5.60 7.92
CA LEU A 76 -4.24 5.33 6.53
C LEU A 76 -3.11 5.79 5.61
N GLU A 77 -2.54 6.96 5.89
CA GLU A 77 -1.42 7.47 5.11
C GLU A 77 -0.21 6.53 5.20
N ILE A 78 0.11 6.07 6.42
CA ILE A 78 1.18 5.09 6.63
C ILE A 78 0.92 3.85 5.78
N ALA A 79 -0.30 3.34 5.81
CA ALA A 79 -0.64 2.11 5.10
C ALA A 79 -0.55 2.28 3.59
N LEU A 80 -0.94 3.43 3.06
CA LEU A 80 -0.83 3.69 1.62
C LEU A 80 0.62 3.70 1.17
N ILE A 81 1.50 4.34 1.96
CA ILE A 81 2.92 4.37 1.64
C ILE A 81 3.50 2.96 1.74
N PHE A 82 3.09 2.21 2.75
CA PHE A 82 3.51 0.82 2.95
C PHE A 82 3.23 -0.03 1.70
N TYR A 83 1.99 0.01 1.22
CA TYR A 83 1.62 -0.80 0.06
C TYR A 83 2.25 -0.28 -1.23
N SER A 84 2.47 1.03 -1.34
CA SER A 84 3.19 1.58 -2.47
C SER A 84 4.63 1.04 -2.53
N TYR A 85 5.29 1.04 -1.39
CA TYR A 85 6.66 0.54 -1.27
C TYR A 85 6.73 -0.95 -1.63
N LEU A 86 5.78 -1.72 -1.10
CA LEU A 86 5.72 -3.15 -1.38
C LEU A 86 5.44 -3.41 -2.86
N ASN A 87 4.57 -2.61 -3.47
CA ASN A 87 4.23 -2.76 -4.89
C ASN A 87 5.42 -2.44 -5.81
N ASP A 88 6.37 -1.66 -5.32
CA ASP A 88 7.57 -1.30 -6.10
C ASP A 88 8.65 -2.39 -6.05
N LYS A 89 8.49 -3.40 -5.22
CA LYS A 89 9.42 -4.53 -5.22
C LYS A 89 9.29 -5.30 -6.53
N THR A 90 10.37 -5.97 -6.92
CA THR A 90 10.35 -6.77 -8.16
C THR A 90 9.46 -7.99 -8.01
N ASP A 91 9.03 -8.53 -9.14
CA ASP A 91 8.27 -9.77 -9.16
C ASP A 91 9.06 -10.90 -8.50
N ASP A 92 10.37 -10.94 -8.76
CA ASP A 92 11.25 -11.95 -8.18
C ASP A 92 11.29 -11.86 -6.66
N PHE A 93 11.38 -10.64 -6.14
CA PHE A 93 11.40 -10.44 -4.69
C PHE A 93 10.11 -10.95 -4.05
N LEU A 94 8.99 -10.60 -4.62
CA LEU A 94 7.70 -11.03 -4.08
C LEU A 94 7.55 -12.54 -4.14
N GLU A 95 7.92 -13.13 -5.27
CA GLU A 95 7.82 -14.58 -5.45
C GLU A 95 8.73 -15.32 -4.47
N GLU A 96 9.94 -14.83 -4.26
CA GLU A 96 10.89 -15.43 -3.31
C GLU A 96 10.33 -15.47 -1.89
N HIS A 97 9.45 -14.53 -1.55
CA HIS A 97 8.91 -14.41 -0.21
C HIS A 97 7.44 -14.82 -0.13
N ASP A 98 7.00 -15.60 -1.12
CA ASP A 98 5.64 -16.15 -1.15
C ASP A 98 4.55 -15.09 -1.05
N PHE A 99 4.76 -13.98 -1.74
CA PHE A 99 3.80 -12.90 -1.76
C PHE A 99 3.46 -12.54 -3.20
N SER A 100 2.25 -12.01 -3.42
CA SER A 100 1.78 -11.69 -4.77
C SER A 100 1.16 -10.30 -4.80
N ARG A 101 1.07 -9.73 -6.01
CA ARG A 101 0.42 -8.44 -6.19
C ARG A 101 -1.08 -8.53 -5.93
N ARG A 102 -1.67 -9.70 -6.13
CA ARG A 102 -3.07 -9.92 -5.76
C ARG A 102 -3.26 -9.73 -4.25
N GLU A 103 -2.30 -10.18 -3.45
CA GLU A 103 -2.37 -9.98 -2.01
C GLU A 103 -2.22 -8.52 -1.63
N ILE A 104 -1.43 -7.75 -2.38
CA ILE A 104 -1.33 -6.29 -2.19
C ILE A 104 -2.69 -5.66 -2.47
N LYS A 105 -3.32 -6.03 -3.59
CA LYS A 105 -4.64 -5.55 -3.95
C LYS A 105 -5.66 -5.85 -2.85
N GLU A 106 -5.65 -7.08 -2.36
CA GLU A 106 -6.56 -7.49 -1.30
C GLU A 106 -6.33 -6.72 -0.02
N GLY A 107 -5.06 -6.46 0.31
CA GLY A 107 -4.71 -5.66 1.47
C GLY A 107 -5.25 -4.23 1.36
N LEU A 108 -5.12 -3.64 0.18
CA LEU A 108 -5.64 -2.29 -0.05
C LEU A 108 -7.17 -2.25 0.04
N LEU A 109 -7.84 -3.26 -0.48
CA LEU A 109 -9.30 -3.32 -0.38
C LEU A 109 -9.75 -3.46 1.07
N ARG A 110 -9.06 -4.27 1.85
CA ARG A 110 -9.36 -4.44 3.26
C ARG A 110 -9.15 -3.13 4.03
N LEU A 111 -8.05 -2.46 3.72
CA LEU A 111 -7.73 -1.17 4.31
C LEU A 111 -8.82 -0.14 3.99
N ALA A 112 -9.26 -0.13 2.74
CA ALA A 112 -10.30 0.79 2.30
C ALA A 112 -11.61 0.53 3.03
N GLU A 113 -11.92 -0.73 3.29
CA GLU A 113 -13.11 -1.09 4.03
C GLU A 113 -13.02 -0.62 5.47
N MET A 114 -11.86 -0.80 6.09
CA MET A 114 -11.64 -0.37 7.47
C MET A 114 -11.80 1.15 7.63
N HIS A 115 -11.43 1.90 6.60
CA HIS A 115 -11.49 3.36 6.65
C HIS A 115 -12.73 3.95 5.97
N GLY A 116 -13.65 3.09 5.51
CA GLY A 116 -14.89 3.55 4.91
C GLY A 116 -14.73 4.19 3.54
N ILE A 117 -13.69 3.82 2.80
CA ILE A 117 -13.41 4.42 1.49
C ILE A 117 -13.49 3.41 0.34
N ARG A 118 -14.22 2.31 0.51
CA ARG A 118 -14.38 1.29 -0.52
C ARG A 118 -14.92 1.86 -1.83
N GLY A 119 -15.74 2.91 -1.74
CA GLY A 119 -16.27 3.54 -2.93
C GLY A 119 -15.20 4.04 -3.88
N TYR A 120 -14.10 4.53 -3.34
CA TYR A 120 -12.98 5.02 -4.16
C TYR A 120 -12.20 3.87 -4.80
N THR A 121 -11.96 2.80 -4.03
CA THR A 121 -11.16 1.68 -4.53
C THR A 121 -11.95 0.80 -5.50
N ASP A 122 -13.24 0.63 -5.27
CA ASP A 122 -14.07 -0.22 -6.11
C ASP A 122 -14.13 0.29 -7.56
N ILE A 123 -14.04 1.60 -7.75
CA ILE A 123 -14.01 2.17 -9.10
C ILE A 123 -12.85 1.58 -9.89
N PHE A 124 -11.67 1.49 -9.29
CA PHE A 124 -10.50 0.95 -9.97
C PHE A 124 -10.64 -0.53 -10.27
N PHE A 125 -11.07 -1.31 -9.28
CA PHE A 125 -11.03 -2.77 -9.41
C PHE A 125 -12.27 -3.32 -10.11
N ARG A 126 -13.41 -2.66 -9.96
CA ARG A 126 -14.64 -3.11 -10.63
C ARG A 126 -14.53 -2.94 -12.14
N VAL A 127 -13.97 -1.81 -12.58
CA VAL A 127 -13.86 -1.51 -14.02
C VAL A 127 -12.79 -2.35 -14.67
N ASN A 128 -11.72 -2.64 -13.96
CA ASN A 128 -10.50 -3.24 -14.52
C ASN A 128 -10.26 -4.69 -14.10
N ASP A 129 -11.07 -5.24 -13.23
CA ASP A 129 -10.86 -6.58 -12.69
C ASP A 129 -11.76 -7.57 -13.40
N TYR A 130 -11.15 -8.37 -14.23
CA TYR A 130 -11.86 -9.41 -14.98
C TYR A 130 -11.65 -10.77 -14.39
#